data_3d582d0075918d69c780babffbeff6da
#
_entry.id   3d582d0075918d69c780babffbeff6da
#
_cell.length_a   1.000
_cell.length_b   1.000
_cell.length_c   1.000
_cell.angle_alpha   90.00
_cell.angle_beta   90.00
_cell.angle_gamma   90.00
#
_symmetry.space_group_name_H-M   'P 1'
#
loop_
_entity.id
_entity.type
_entity.pdbx_description
1 polymer ?
#
loop_
_entity_poly.entity_id
_entity_poly.type
_entity_poly.pdbx_seq_one_letter_code
_entity_poly.pdbx_strand_id
1 'polypeptide(L)'
;MKGKNDMDIYVDVRAGRDGNGSKEMPFRRINEAAKVAKPGDTVLVAPGVYREYVDPIFAGEPDARITYKSTEPLKAVITGAERITSWKHYQDNVWVCRVPNSTFGAYNPYTTFVYGDWYFAKADKHTGCVYLNDRALYETSSL
;
A
#
# COMPACT_ATOMS: atom_id res chain seq x y z
N MET A 1 15.02 4.65 -26.26
CA MET A 1 15.49 6.06 -26.23
C MET A 1 14.47 6.84 -25.42
N LYS A 2 14.88 7.68 -24.44
CA LYS A 2 13.96 8.62 -23.79
C LYS A 2 13.50 9.67 -24.80
N GLY A 3 12.21 9.96 -24.83
CA GLY A 3 11.64 11.05 -25.62
C GLY A 3 12.14 12.42 -25.12
N LYS A 4 11.96 13.47 -25.93
CA LYS A 4 12.50 14.82 -25.66
C LYS A 4 11.93 15.49 -24.38
N ASN A 5 10.86 14.93 -23.79
CA ASN A 5 10.16 15.46 -22.61
C ASN A 5 10.04 14.46 -21.44
N ASP A 6 10.69 13.28 -21.54
CA ASP A 6 10.59 12.26 -20.50
C ASP A 6 11.36 12.68 -19.26
N MET A 7 10.68 12.73 -18.11
CA MET A 7 11.28 13.11 -16.84
C MET A 7 11.44 11.92 -15.92
N ASP A 8 12.47 12.00 -15.05
CA ASP A 8 12.59 11.15 -13.88
C ASP A 8 11.98 11.88 -12.68
N ILE A 9 10.99 11.26 -12.06
CA ILE A 9 10.31 11.75 -10.86
C ILE A 9 10.76 10.89 -9.68
N TYR A 10 11.34 11.51 -8.67
CA TYR A 10 11.95 10.82 -7.55
C TYR A 10 11.00 10.76 -6.35
N VAL A 11 10.98 9.57 -5.70
CA VAL A 11 10.19 9.31 -4.48
C VAL A 11 11.10 8.68 -3.44
N ASP A 12 11.12 9.23 -2.23
CA ASP A 12 11.80 8.65 -1.06
C ASP A 12 10.95 8.87 0.20
N VAL A 13 10.44 7.80 0.80
CA VAL A 13 9.65 7.86 2.03
C VAL A 13 10.41 8.51 3.20
N ARG A 14 11.75 8.54 3.16
CA ARG A 14 12.63 9.14 4.18
C ARG A 14 12.86 10.63 3.96
N ALA A 15 12.37 11.23 2.88
CA ALA A 15 12.50 12.65 2.63
C ALA A 15 11.99 13.47 3.83
N GLY A 16 12.76 14.44 4.28
CA GLY A 16 12.45 15.20 5.50
C GLY A 16 11.25 16.14 5.38
N ARG A 17 10.78 16.41 4.15
CA ARG A 17 9.65 17.27 3.83
C ARG A 17 9.05 16.83 2.49
N ASP A 18 7.85 17.30 2.18
CA ASP A 18 7.26 17.10 0.88
C ASP A 18 8.08 17.85 -0.18
N GLY A 19 8.42 17.12 -1.24
CA GLY A 19 9.25 17.61 -2.33
C GLY A 19 8.44 18.02 -3.55
N ASN A 20 9.16 18.24 -4.65
CA ASN A 20 8.58 18.52 -5.97
C ASN A 20 8.85 17.41 -7.00
N GLY A 21 9.39 16.27 -6.54
CA GLY A 21 9.74 15.13 -7.37
C GLY A 21 11.10 15.22 -8.07
N SER A 22 11.88 16.29 -7.83
CA SER A 22 13.27 16.33 -8.29
C SER A 22 14.16 15.39 -7.45
N LYS A 23 15.35 15.11 -7.93
CA LYS A 23 16.32 14.26 -7.22
C LYS A 23 16.74 14.85 -5.86
N GLU A 24 16.84 16.16 -5.81
CA GLU A 24 17.23 16.93 -4.61
C GLU A 24 16.07 17.11 -3.63
N MET A 25 14.83 17.07 -4.14
CA MET A 25 13.59 17.24 -3.38
C MET A 25 12.55 16.19 -3.81
N PRO A 26 12.79 14.91 -3.50
CA PRO A 26 11.88 13.83 -3.88
C PRO A 26 10.53 13.96 -3.16
N PHE A 27 9.48 13.47 -3.78
CA PHE A 27 8.22 13.26 -3.09
C PHE A 27 8.36 12.22 -1.98
N ARG A 28 7.57 12.32 -0.93
CA ARG A 28 7.54 11.31 0.13
C ARG A 28 6.62 10.13 -0.20
N ARG A 29 5.65 10.33 -1.05
CA ARG A 29 4.62 9.36 -1.42
C ARG A 29 4.65 9.07 -2.90
N ILE A 30 4.44 7.81 -3.25
CA ILE A 30 4.30 7.39 -4.64
C ILE A 30 3.05 8.02 -5.25
N ASN A 31 1.97 8.18 -4.47
CA ASN A 31 0.74 8.78 -4.95
C ASN A 31 0.89 10.27 -5.35
N GLU A 32 1.83 10.99 -4.76
CA GLU A 32 2.15 12.37 -5.19
C GLU A 32 2.79 12.37 -6.57
N ALA A 33 3.72 11.47 -6.82
CA ALA A 33 4.31 11.28 -8.14
C ALA A 33 3.25 10.81 -9.16
N ALA A 34 2.34 9.92 -8.75
CA ALA A 34 1.28 9.41 -9.62
C ALA A 34 0.31 10.51 -10.11
N LYS A 35 0.13 11.57 -9.33
CA LYS A 35 -0.72 12.71 -9.72
C LYS A 35 -0.09 13.63 -10.76
N VAL A 36 1.22 13.59 -10.95
CA VAL A 36 1.94 14.50 -11.85
C VAL A 36 2.62 13.79 -13.02
N ALA A 37 2.89 12.48 -12.90
CA ALA A 37 3.54 11.68 -13.93
C ALA A 37 2.71 11.66 -15.22
N LYS A 38 3.34 11.92 -16.35
CA LYS A 38 2.76 11.99 -17.69
C LYS A 38 3.33 10.91 -18.61
N PRO A 39 2.72 10.67 -19.78
CA PRO A 39 3.28 9.72 -20.76
C PRO A 39 4.77 9.97 -21.01
N GLY A 40 5.58 8.91 -20.90
CA GLY A 40 7.03 8.92 -21.05
C GLY A 40 7.81 9.04 -19.74
N ASP A 41 7.20 9.53 -18.67
CA ASP A 41 7.87 9.73 -17.39
C ASP A 41 8.21 8.42 -16.68
N THR A 42 9.27 8.47 -15.88
CA THR A 42 9.67 7.37 -14.99
C THR A 42 9.63 7.83 -13.53
N VAL A 43 8.80 7.19 -12.72
CA VAL A 43 8.77 7.36 -11.26
C VAL A 43 9.79 6.43 -10.63
N LEU A 44 10.84 6.98 -10.05
CA LEU A 44 11.93 6.29 -9.39
C LEU A 44 11.70 6.25 -7.88
N VAL A 45 11.37 5.06 -7.37
CA VAL A 45 10.98 4.85 -5.99
C VAL A 45 12.16 4.29 -5.20
N ALA A 46 12.64 5.04 -4.20
CA ALA A 46 13.71 4.60 -3.31
C ALA A 46 13.27 3.41 -2.42
N PRO A 47 14.23 2.63 -1.89
CA PRO A 47 13.93 1.59 -0.91
C PRO A 47 13.16 2.11 0.29
N GLY A 48 12.09 1.40 0.68
CA GLY A 48 11.27 1.77 1.84
C GLY A 48 9.90 1.09 1.83
N VAL A 49 9.14 1.32 2.91
CA VAL A 49 7.77 0.84 3.05
C VAL A 49 6.83 2.03 2.86
N TYR A 50 6.04 1.98 1.82
CA TYR A 50 5.07 2.99 1.43
C TYR A 50 3.67 2.50 1.78
N ARG A 51 3.16 2.99 2.92
CA ARG A 51 1.81 2.66 3.37
C ARG A 51 0.83 3.64 2.75
N GLU A 52 0.40 3.33 1.56
CA GLU A 52 -0.48 4.18 0.78
C GLU A 52 -1.17 3.39 -0.35
N TYR A 53 -2.23 3.96 -0.91
CA TYR A 53 -2.72 3.57 -2.24
C TYR A 53 -2.08 4.46 -3.30
N VAL A 54 -1.97 3.96 -4.51
CA VAL A 54 -1.43 4.69 -5.65
C VAL A 54 -2.51 4.80 -6.72
N ASP A 55 -2.90 6.03 -7.04
CA ASP A 55 -3.98 6.36 -7.97
C ASP A 55 -3.45 7.31 -9.07
N PRO A 56 -2.94 6.78 -10.18
CA PRO A 56 -2.45 7.58 -11.29
C PRO A 56 -3.59 8.34 -11.98
N ILE A 57 -3.39 9.65 -12.18
CA ILE A 57 -4.36 10.50 -12.90
C ILE A 57 -4.23 10.34 -14.42
N PHE A 58 -3.00 10.15 -14.91
CA PHE A 58 -2.74 10.04 -16.34
C PHE A 58 -2.47 8.59 -16.73
N ALA A 59 -2.95 8.18 -17.89
CA ALA A 59 -2.57 6.95 -18.56
C ALA A 59 -1.31 7.19 -19.41
N GLY A 60 -0.55 6.11 -19.66
CA GLY A 60 0.52 6.14 -20.67
C GLY A 60 -0.04 6.07 -22.08
N GLU A 61 0.82 6.31 -23.06
CA GLU A 61 0.55 6.14 -24.49
C GLU A 61 1.28 4.91 -25.05
N PRO A 62 0.91 4.39 -26.21
CA PRO A 62 1.52 3.18 -26.77
C PRO A 62 3.05 3.24 -26.83
N ASP A 63 3.62 4.38 -27.21
CA ASP A 63 5.07 4.59 -27.35
C ASP A 63 5.67 5.43 -26.20
N ALA A 64 4.87 5.84 -25.22
CA ALA A 64 5.26 6.68 -24.10
C ALA A 64 4.61 6.21 -22.79
N ARG A 65 5.05 5.06 -22.27
CA ARG A 65 4.51 4.49 -21.04
C ARG A 65 4.96 5.27 -19.81
N ILE A 66 4.07 5.45 -18.84
CA ILE A 66 4.48 5.87 -17.50
C ILE A 66 5.06 4.65 -16.78
N THR A 67 6.29 4.77 -16.31
CA THR A 67 7.01 3.66 -15.67
C THR A 67 7.18 3.94 -14.18
N TYR A 68 6.72 3.04 -13.32
CA TYR A 68 7.03 3.03 -11.88
C TYR A 68 8.09 1.99 -11.61
N LYS A 69 9.22 2.40 -11.05
CA LYS A 69 10.38 1.52 -10.87
C LYS A 69 11.03 1.73 -9.51
N SER A 70 11.25 0.66 -8.76
CA SER A 70 12.15 0.71 -7.60
C SER A 70 13.59 0.95 -8.06
N THR A 71 14.32 1.84 -7.37
CA THR A 71 15.73 2.11 -7.63
C THR A 71 16.61 0.91 -7.27
N GLU A 72 16.15 0.07 -6.34
CA GLU A 72 16.76 -1.21 -5.98
C GLU A 72 15.71 -2.32 -6.09
N PRO A 73 15.97 -3.43 -6.80
CA PRO A 73 14.99 -4.50 -6.99
C PRO A 73 14.39 -5.00 -5.67
N LEU A 74 13.05 -5.09 -5.61
CA LEU A 74 12.27 -5.62 -4.48
C LEU A 74 12.45 -4.85 -3.14
N LYS A 75 13.00 -3.65 -3.15
CA LYS A 75 13.23 -2.85 -1.94
C LYS A 75 12.18 -1.78 -1.68
N ALA A 76 11.36 -1.41 -2.66
CA ALA A 76 10.20 -0.55 -2.46
C ALA A 76 8.96 -1.43 -2.25
N VAL A 77 8.34 -1.34 -1.09
CA VAL A 77 7.17 -2.14 -0.70
C VAL A 77 5.98 -1.21 -0.54
N ILE A 78 4.93 -1.42 -1.33
CA ILE A 78 3.64 -0.73 -1.14
C ILE A 78 2.76 -1.64 -0.29
N THR A 79 2.15 -1.10 0.76
CA THR A 79 1.30 -1.87 1.67
C THR A 79 0.11 -1.06 2.16
N GLY A 80 -1.04 -1.74 2.32
CA GLY A 80 -2.21 -1.21 3.05
C GLY A 80 -2.28 -1.70 4.50
N ALA A 81 -1.31 -2.51 4.95
CA ALA A 81 -1.34 -3.11 6.28
C ALA A 81 -1.03 -2.09 7.37
N GLU A 82 -1.75 -2.22 8.50
CA GLU A 82 -1.46 -1.51 9.73
C GLU A 82 -0.69 -2.39 10.70
N ARG A 83 0.38 -1.83 11.27
CA ARG A 83 1.12 -2.52 12.32
C ARG A 83 0.43 -2.31 13.66
N ILE A 84 -0.10 -3.40 14.22
CA ILE A 84 -0.74 -3.41 15.54
C ILE A 84 0.27 -3.84 16.59
N THR A 85 0.48 -3.03 17.62
CA THR A 85 1.45 -3.26 18.70
C THR A 85 0.84 -3.30 20.09
N SER A 86 -0.44 -2.94 20.22
CA SER A 86 -1.14 -2.80 21.51
C SER A 86 -1.84 -4.08 21.96
N TRP A 87 -1.22 -5.22 21.74
CA TRP A 87 -1.72 -6.53 22.15
C TRP A 87 -1.67 -6.71 23.66
N LYS A 88 -2.74 -7.27 24.23
CA LYS A 88 -2.83 -7.66 25.64
C LYS A 88 -3.13 -9.14 25.73
N HIS A 89 -2.43 -9.84 26.61
CA HIS A 89 -2.74 -11.22 26.93
C HIS A 89 -4.13 -11.30 27.57
N TYR A 90 -4.94 -12.21 27.12
CA TYR A 90 -6.29 -12.45 27.64
C TYR A 90 -6.35 -13.74 28.47
N GLN A 91 -6.16 -14.88 27.83
CA GLN A 91 -6.07 -16.19 28.48
C GLN A 91 -5.30 -17.16 27.60
N ASP A 92 -4.66 -18.15 28.16
CA ASP A 92 -3.90 -19.19 27.46
C ASP A 92 -3.01 -18.61 26.36
N ASN A 93 -3.24 -18.97 25.12
CA ASN A 93 -2.55 -18.41 23.95
C ASN A 93 -3.36 -17.32 23.23
N VAL A 94 -4.40 -16.79 23.88
CA VAL A 94 -5.27 -15.75 23.30
C VAL A 94 -4.75 -14.37 23.67
N TRP A 95 -4.58 -13.54 22.65
CA TRP A 95 -4.19 -12.14 22.76
C TRP A 95 -5.25 -11.27 22.14
N VAL A 96 -5.54 -10.15 22.75
CA VAL A 96 -6.59 -9.22 22.31
C VAL A 96 -6.00 -7.84 22.03
N CYS A 97 -6.47 -7.22 20.96
CA CYS A 97 -6.21 -5.83 20.63
C CYS A 97 -7.51 -5.15 20.21
N ARG A 98 -7.75 -3.96 20.72
CA ARG A 98 -8.86 -3.12 20.26
C ARG A 98 -8.37 -2.17 19.17
N VAL A 99 -8.90 -2.31 17.98
CA VAL A 99 -8.62 -1.42 16.85
C VAL A 99 -9.86 -0.56 16.59
N PRO A 100 -9.78 0.77 16.74
CA PRO A 100 -10.94 1.64 16.52
C PRO A 100 -11.27 1.74 15.02
N ASN A 101 -12.55 1.94 14.70
CA ASN A 101 -13.01 2.08 13.30
C ASN A 101 -12.31 3.22 12.56
N SER A 102 -11.91 4.27 13.27
CA SER A 102 -11.16 5.39 12.67
C SER A 102 -9.83 4.99 12.01
N THR A 103 -9.26 3.84 12.40
CA THR A 103 -8.07 3.27 11.75
C THR A 103 -8.32 2.93 10.27
N PHE A 104 -9.56 2.55 9.95
CA PHE A 104 -9.94 2.05 8.62
C PHE A 104 -10.63 3.10 7.75
N GLY A 105 -10.91 4.30 8.29
CA GLY A 105 -11.67 5.32 7.56
C GLY A 105 -13.11 4.89 7.28
N ALA A 106 -13.55 5.01 6.04
CA ALA A 106 -14.93 4.69 5.63
C ALA A 106 -15.18 3.18 5.42
N TYR A 107 -14.13 2.37 5.35
CA TYR A 107 -14.23 0.93 5.07
C TYR A 107 -13.51 0.12 6.14
N ASN A 108 -14.30 -0.61 6.96
CA ASN A 108 -13.73 -1.54 7.94
C ASN A 108 -13.76 -2.98 7.40
N PRO A 109 -12.62 -3.56 7.07
CA PRO A 109 -12.54 -4.91 6.50
C PRO A 109 -12.98 -6.00 7.50
N TYR A 110 -13.00 -5.71 8.79
CA TYR A 110 -13.42 -6.66 9.85
C TYR A 110 -14.92 -6.61 10.15
N THR A 111 -15.67 -5.77 9.45
CA THR A 111 -17.15 -5.74 9.50
C THR A 111 -17.78 -5.97 8.14
N THR A 112 -16.97 -6.18 7.11
CA THR A 112 -17.42 -6.42 5.75
C THR A 112 -17.17 -7.88 5.38
N PHE A 113 -18.24 -8.60 5.07
CA PHE A 113 -18.16 -10.00 4.66
C PHE A 113 -17.65 -10.17 3.23
N VAL A 114 -16.97 -11.28 2.99
CA VAL A 114 -16.66 -11.75 1.63
C VAL A 114 -17.93 -12.30 1.04
N TYR A 115 -18.30 -11.85 -0.15
CA TYR A 115 -19.48 -12.32 -0.87
C TYR A 115 -19.20 -12.42 -2.37
N GLY A 116 -19.99 -13.23 -3.05
CA GLY A 116 -19.91 -13.44 -4.50
C GLY A 116 -20.42 -14.82 -4.87
N ASP A 117 -20.84 -15.00 -6.10
CA ASP A 117 -21.34 -16.27 -6.66
C ASP A 117 -20.25 -17.36 -6.75
N TRP A 118 -18.99 -16.96 -6.63
CA TRP A 118 -17.79 -17.82 -6.57
C TRP A 118 -17.42 -18.26 -5.15
N TYR A 119 -18.06 -17.69 -4.10
CA TYR A 119 -17.71 -17.93 -2.71
C TYR A 119 -18.54 -19.03 -2.08
N PHE A 120 -17.95 -20.20 -1.87
CA PHE A 120 -18.60 -21.41 -1.34
C PHE A 120 -18.15 -21.80 0.07
N ALA A 121 -17.72 -20.85 0.89
CA ALA A 121 -17.30 -21.16 2.25
C ALA A 121 -18.48 -21.61 3.12
N LYS A 122 -18.21 -22.53 4.08
CA LYS A 122 -19.20 -23.04 5.03
C LYS A 122 -19.63 -22.02 6.10
N ALA A 123 -18.89 -20.93 6.24
CA ALA A 123 -19.15 -19.86 7.21
C ALA A 123 -18.77 -18.51 6.64
N ASP A 124 -19.47 -17.48 7.07
CA ASP A 124 -19.16 -16.11 6.70
C ASP A 124 -17.73 -15.74 7.11
N LYS A 125 -17.02 -15.08 6.22
CA LYS A 125 -15.66 -14.57 6.44
C LYS A 125 -15.61 -13.10 6.15
N HIS A 126 -14.83 -12.38 6.95
CA HIS A 126 -14.57 -10.96 6.71
C HIS A 126 -13.47 -10.74 5.68
N THR A 127 -13.48 -9.56 5.07
CA THR A 127 -12.45 -9.19 4.08
C THR A 127 -11.11 -8.83 4.73
N GLY A 128 -11.09 -8.65 6.06
CA GLY A 128 -9.89 -8.35 6.82
C GLY A 128 -8.99 -9.58 7.00
N CYS A 129 -7.68 -9.35 6.92
CA CYS A 129 -6.67 -10.37 7.19
C CYS A 129 -5.75 -9.93 8.33
N VAL A 130 -5.39 -10.86 9.20
CA VAL A 130 -4.39 -10.64 10.26
C VAL A 130 -3.16 -11.47 9.96
N TYR A 131 -1.98 -10.86 10.10
CA TYR A 131 -0.70 -11.53 9.92
C TYR A 131 0.11 -11.45 11.21
N LEU A 132 0.71 -12.56 11.60
CA LEU A 132 1.69 -12.63 12.68
C LEU A 132 3.01 -13.15 12.11
N ASN A 133 4.06 -12.34 12.15
CA ASN A 133 5.38 -12.68 11.59
C ASN A 133 5.27 -13.19 10.14
N ASP A 134 4.60 -12.40 9.29
CA ASP A 134 4.36 -12.68 7.86
C ASP A 134 3.51 -13.92 7.55
N ARG A 135 2.91 -14.54 8.57
CA ARG A 135 1.99 -15.66 8.39
C ARG A 135 0.55 -15.21 8.60
N ALA A 136 -0.30 -15.51 7.64
CA ALA A 136 -1.73 -15.25 7.75
C ALA A 136 -2.35 -16.08 8.87
N LEU A 137 -3.17 -15.45 9.69
CA LEU A 137 -4.01 -16.11 10.68
C LEU A 137 -5.39 -16.39 10.08
N TYR A 138 -5.95 -17.53 10.40
CA TYR A 138 -7.29 -17.90 9.96
C TYR A 138 -8.34 -17.34 10.91
N GLU A 139 -9.40 -16.78 10.34
CA GLU A 139 -10.57 -16.37 11.09
C GLU A 139 -11.32 -17.58 11.64
N THR A 140 -11.70 -17.52 12.92
CA THR A 140 -12.57 -18.48 13.58
C THR A 140 -13.77 -17.79 14.21
N SER A 141 -14.90 -18.49 14.31
CA SER A 141 -16.12 -18.01 14.96
C SER A 141 -16.15 -18.26 16.47
N SER A 142 -15.15 -18.92 17.02
CA SER A 142 -15.05 -19.25 18.45
C SER A 142 -13.60 -19.11 18.94
N LEU A 143 -13.44 -18.77 20.20
CA LEU A 143 -12.19 -18.82 20.94
C LEU A 143 -11.87 -20.25 21.40
#